data_d35fdc72d7d7b4ebb51d66711fb8e256
#
_entry.id   d35fdc72d7d7b4ebb51d66711fb8e256
#
_cell.length_a   1.000
_cell.length_b   1.000
_cell.length_c   1.000
_cell.angle_alpha   90.00
_cell.angle_beta   90.00
_cell.angle_gamma   90.00
#
_symmetry.space_group_name_H-M   'P 1'
#
loop_
_entity.id
_entity.type
_entity.pdbx_description
1 polymer ?
#
loop_
_entity_poly.entity_id
_entity_poly.type
_entity_poly.pdbx_seq_one_letter_code
_entity_poly.pdbx_strand_id
1 'polypeptide(L)'
;STQGVSSAASDVYKRQGCTVITPIEGSLASADVRGGAPGTREVGALNPYNLIDSVDSIVLSGGSTWGLEAASSVANSIGGEGRGYRPSSKSKNVPMVPAAILYDLANGGDKEWLNNSPYSSLGFEAVSNLSDKIELGNFGAGYGSQAGSLKGGLGSASFVSNDGIQVGGLFAVNSYGSAVNNETGQFWAATDETENEFGGMGVPTFAPNDVLSGTATRETLPGQNTTIGVIATNVKLDSKAAKRIAIMAHSGMSRAIRPIHSPVDGDVIFVISTGTLNKELSLNDINTIGELGARVCSRSIARGIYEADSILGIKSWREVYE
;
A
#
# COMPACT_ATOMS: atom_id res chain seq x y z
N SER A 1 -5.96 3.01 -16.87
CA SER A 1 -5.56 1.89 -16.01
C SER A 1 -4.24 1.33 -16.50
N THR A 2 -3.21 1.36 -15.69
CA THR A 2 -2.06 0.46 -15.87
C THR A 2 -2.64 -0.95 -15.95
N GLN A 3 -2.26 -1.79 -16.92
CA GLN A 3 -2.85 -3.11 -17.18
C GLN A 3 -2.66 -4.07 -15.99
N GLY A 4 -3.34 -3.80 -14.93
CA GLY A 4 -3.42 -4.60 -13.71
C GLY A 4 -4.79 -4.40 -13.10
N VAL A 5 -5.24 -5.39 -12.35
CA VAL A 5 -6.50 -5.40 -11.64
C VAL A 5 -6.24 -5.51 -10.14
N SER A 6 -7.09 -4.95 -9.33
CA SER A 6 -7.00 -5.04 -7.89
C SER A 6 -8.36 -5.41 -7.30
N SER A 7 -8.35 -5.94 -6.10
CA SER A 7 -9.56 -6.16 -5.32
C SER A 7 -9.26 -6.03 -3.84
N ALA A 8 -10.30 -5.69 -3.10
CA ALA A 8 -10.29 -5.58 -1.65
C ALA A 8 -11.38 -6.45 -1.06
N ALA A 9 -11.02 -7.34 -0.15
CA ALA A 9 -11.95 -8.09 0.66
C ALA A 9 -11.91 -7.60 2.11
N SER A 10 -13.07 -7.50 2.76
CA SER A 10 -13.19 -6.97 4.12
C SER A 10 -14.21 -7.76 4.94
N ASP A 11 -13.83 -8.11 6.16
CA ASP A 11 -14.74 -8.68 7.17
C ASP A 11 -15.15 -7.58 8.16
N VAL A 12 -16.40 -7.15 8.04
CA VAL A 12 -16.99 -6.06 8.84
C VAL A 12 -17.02 -6.38 10.33
N TYR A 13 -17.32 -7.61 10.69
CA TYR A 13 -17.42 -8.04 12.10
C TYR A 13 -16.04 -8.13 12.75
N LYS A 14 -15.05 -8.63 12.00
CA LYS A 14 -13.67 -8.74 12.47
C LYS A 14 -12.88 -7.45 12.28
N ARG A 15 -13.39 -6.50 11.48
CA ARG A 15 -12.71 -5.27 11.08
C ARG A 15 -11.33 -5.55 10.51
N GLN A 16 -11.28 -6.50 9.60
CA GLN A 16 -10.06 -6.94 8.94
C GLN A 16 -10.26 -6.94 7.43
N GLY A 17 -9.17 -6.83 6.69
CA GLY A 17 -9.25 -6.91 5.25
C GLY A 17 -7.91 -7.12 4.58
N CYS A 18 -7.98 -7.48 3.31
CA CYS A 18 -6.81 -7.60 2.46
C CYS A 18 -7.07 -7.02 1.07
N THR A 19 -6.03 -6.54 0.43
CA THR A 19 -6.02 -5.98 -0.93
C THR A 19 -5.04 -6.76 -1.77
N VAL A 20 -5.49 -7.23 -2.92
CA VAL A 20 -4.69 -8.00 -3.88
C VAL A 20 -4.50 -7.18 -5.14
N ILE A 21 -3.28 -7.05 -5.59
CA ILE A 21 -2.90 -6.36 -6.83
C ILE A 21 -2.27 -7.39 -7.76
N THR A 22 -2.94 -7.66 -8.88
CA THR A 22 -2.53 -8.69 -9.84
C THR A 22 -2.31 -8.06 -11.21
N PRO A 23 -1.09 -8.01 -11.73
CA PRO A 23 -0.86 -7.69 -13.12
C PRO A 23 -1.47 -8.78 -14.02
N ILE A 24 -1.93 -8.40 -15.22
CA ILE A 24 -2.55 -9.34 -16.18
C ILE A 24 -1.58 -10.47 -16.54
N GLU A 25 -0.31 -10.14 -16.71
CA GLU A 25 0.79 -11.09 -16.87
C GLU A 25 1.82 -10.88 -15.76
N GLY A 26 2.67 -11.87 -15.49
CA GLY A 26 3.76 -11.73 -14.55
C GLY A 26 4.60 -10.49 -14.88
N SER A 27 4.79 -9.63 -13.90
CA SER A 27 5.42 -8.33 -14.09
C SER A 27 6.65 -8.18 -13.22
N LEU A 28 7.66 -7.48 -13.74
CA LEU A 28 8.84 -7.14 -12.94
C LEU A 28 8.42 -6.35 -11.71
N ALA A 29 8.98 -6.73 -10.57
CA ALA A 29 8.76 -6.02 -9.31
C ALA A 29 10.03 -5.84 -8.49
N SER A 30 10.00 -4.86 -7.62
CA SER A 30 11.00 -4.64 -6.58
C SER A 30 10.31 -4.10 -5.33
N ALA A 31 11.02 -4.02 -4.21
CA ALA A 31 10.50 -3.45 -2.98
C ALA A 31 11.58 -2.71 -2.19
N ASP A 32 11.15 -1.72 -1.40
CA ASP A 32 11.98 -1.07 -0.40
C ASP A 32 11.28 -1.03 0.95
N VAL A 33 12.01 -1.39 2.01
CA VAL A 33 11.53 -1.47 3.39
C VAL A 33 12.23 -0.40 4.21
N ARG A 34 11.48 0.46 4.89
CA ARG A 34 12.01 1.58 5.67
C ARG A 34 11.60 1.59 7.13
N GLY A 35 10.45 1.04 7.48
CA GLY A 35 10.00 0.95 8.86
C GLY A 35 10.90 0.05 9.71
N GLY A 36 10.95 0.30 11.02
CA GLY A 36 11.78 -0.45 11.98
C GLY A 36 11.22 -1.83 12.35
N ALA A 37 9.94 -2.10 12.08
CA ALA A 37 9.25 -3.35 12.45
C ALA A 37 8.41 -3.92 11.30
N PRO A 38 9.00 -4.23 10.12
CA PRO A 38 8.26 -4.69 8.96
C PRO A 38 7.76 -6.13 9.13
N GLY A 39 6.53 -6.39 8.66
CA GLY A 39 6.02 -7.74 8.45
C GLY A 39 5.84 -8.01 6.95
N THR A 40 6.64 -8.92 6.41
CA THR A 40 6.67 -9.17 4.96
C THR A 40 6.83 -10.65 4.61
N ARG A 41 6.39 -11.00 3.41
CA ARG A 41 6.64 -12.30 2.78
C ARG A 41 7.36 -12.09 1.43
N GLU A 42 8.40 -12.86 1.20
CA GLU A 42 9.16 -12.97 -0.07
C GLU A 42 9.78 -11.67 -0.62
N VAL A 43 9.80 -10.59 0.18
CA VAL A 43 10.42 -9.31 -0.23
C VAL A 43 11.92 -9.48 -0.52
N GLY A 44 12.60 -10.37 0.21
CA GLY A 44 14.01 -10.68 -0.05
C GLY A 44 14.27 -11.21 -1.46
N ALA A 45 13.31 -11.94 -2.05
CA ALA A 45 13.42 -12.47 -3.42
C ALA A 45 13.46 -11.36 -4.49
N LEU A 46 12.89 -10.20 -4.20
CA LEU A 46 12.82 -9.05 -5.12
C LEU A 46 14.09 -8.15 -5.11
N ASN A 47 15.15 -8.55 -4.42
CA ASN A 47 16.40 -7.81 -4.46
C ASN A 47 17.06 -7.92 -5.85
N PRO A 48 17.62 -6.81 -6.38
CA PRO A 48 18.13 -6.76 -7.75
C PRO A 48 19.28 -7.71 -8.09
N TYR A 49 19.86 -8.38 -7.10
CA TYR A 49 20.90 -9.40 -7.28
C TYR A 49 20.35 -10.84 -7.31
N ASN A 50 19.04 -11.01 -7.11
CA ASN A 50 18.40 -12.32 -7.19
C ASN A 50 17.94 -12.64 -8.61
N LEU A 51 17.74 -13.93 -8.88
CA LEU A 51 17.39 -14.42 -10.22
C LEU A 51 15.92 -14.16 -10.58
N ILE A 52 15.02 -14.17 -9.59
CA ILE A 52 13.58 -13.98 -9.79
C ILE A 52 13.28 -12.50 -9.56
N ASP A 53 12.75 -11.85 -10.58
CA ASP A 53 12.43 -10.43 -10.58
C ASP A 53 10.98 -10.13 -10.97
N SER A 54 10.17 -11.15 -11.23
CA SER A 54 8.76 -11.00 -11.60
C SER A 54 7.82 -11.56 -10.54
N VAL A 55 6.65 -10.94 -10.41
CA VAL A 55 5.58 -11.33 -9.49
C VAL A 55 4.29 -11.63 -10.26
N ASP A 56 3.51 -12.56 -9.74
CA ASP A 56 2.16 -12.87 -10.24
C ASP A 56 1.11 -12.03 -9.53
N SER A 57 1.36 -11.63 -8.28
CA SER A 57 0.49 -10.75 -7.50
C SER A 57 1.26 -10.13 -6.34
N ILE A 58 0.72 -9.04 -5.75
CA ILE A 58 1.18 -8.48 -4.48
C ILE A 58 -0.01 -8.41 -3.54
N VAL A 59 0.20 -8.74 -2.27
CA VAL A 59 -0.84 -8.71 -1.23
C VAL A 59 -0.46 -7.68 -0.17
N LEU A 60 -1.39 -6.76 0.08
CA LEU A 60 -1.39 -5.86 1.24
C LEU A 60 -2.47 -6.36 2.20
N SER A 61 -2.16 -6.56 3.48
CA SER A 61 -3.12 -7.15 4.41
C SER A 61 -3.08 -6.50 5.78
N GLY A 62 -4.22 -6.46 6.46
CA GLY A 62 -4.29 -6.23 7.90
C GLY A 62 -3.80 -7.45 8.68
N GLY A 63 -3.98 -7.43 10.02
CA GLY A 63 -3.83 -8.58 10.89
C GLY A 63 -2.43 -8.98 11.31
N SER A 64 -1.45 -8.11 11.09
CA SER A 64 -0.07 -8.45 11.44
C SER A 64 0.36 -9.77 10.79
N THR A 65 1.12 -10.60 11.47
CA THR A 65 1.63 -11.88 10.93
C THR A 65 0.53 -12.85 10.47
N TRP A 66 -0.67 -12.78 11.04
CA TRP A 66 -1.84 -13.55 10.58
C TRP A 66 -2.21 -13.19 9.12
N GLY A 67 -2.08 -11.91 8.76
CA GLY A 67 -2.39 -11.40 7.42
C GLY A 67 -1.52 -11.99 6.30
N LEU A 68 -0.34 -12.54 6.63
CA LEU A 68 0.52 -13.21 5.64
C LEU A 68 -0.13 -14.45 5.02
N GLU A 69 -1.11 -15.05 5.69
CA GLU A 69 -1.87 -16.20 5.18
C GLU A 69 -2.66 -15.85 3.91
N ALA A 70 -3.12 -14.60 3.76
CA ALA A 70 -3.81 -14.15 2.56
C ALA A 70 -2.97 -14.39 1.29
N ALA A 71 -1.66 -14.12 1.35
CA ALA A 71 -0.77 -14.34 0.21
C ALA A 71 -0.61 -15.83 -0.13
N SER A 72 -0.70 -16.73 0.84
CA SER A 72 -0.70 -18.18 0.58
C SER A 72 -1.94 -18.61 -0.18
N SER A 73 -3.10 -18.08 0.22
CA SER A 73 -4.38 -18.35 -0.45
C SER A 73 -4.39 -17.82 -1.89
N VAL A 74 -3.88 -16.59 -2.10
CA VAL A 74 -3.71 -15.99 -3.45
C VAL A 74 -2.78 -16.83 -4.31
N ALA A 75 -1.64 -17.27 -3.78
CA ALA A 75 -0.70 -18.13 -4.50
C ALA A 75 -1.34 -19.46 -4.91
N ASN A 76 -2.13 -20.07 -4.02
CA ASN A 76 -2.86 -21.30 -4.34
C ASN A 76 -3.88 -21.09 -5.46
N SER A 77 -4.64 -19.98 -5.45
CA SER A 77 -5.61 -19.67 -6.50
C SER A 77 -4.92 -19.46 -7.86
N ILE A 78 -3.91 -18.60 -7.92
CA ILE A 78 -3.17 -18.29 -9.15
C ILE A 78 -2.46 -19.53 -9.70
N GLY A 79 -1.85 -20.34 -8.83
CA GLY A 79 -1.20 -21.59 -9.23
C GLY A 79 -2.18 -22.65 -9.70
N GLY A 80 -3.42 -22.68 -9.16
CA GLY A 80 -4.51 -23.52 -9.62
C GLY A 80 -4.97 -23.18 -11.04
N GLU A 81 -4.86 -21.91 -11.43
CA GLU A 81 -5.14 -21.41 -12.79
C GLU A 81 -3.96 -21.65 -13.77
N GLY A 82 -2.87 -22.25 -13.30
CA GLY A 82 -1.70 -22.53 -14.12
C GLY A 82 -0.75 -21.35 -14.33
N ARG A 83 -0.89 -20.28 -13.55
CA ARG A 83 0.04 -19.14 -13.53
C ARG A 83 1.22 -19.38 -12.59
N GLY A 84 2.28 -18.61 -12.77
CA GLY A 84 3.51 -18.70 -11.99
C GLY A 84 4.70 -19.22 -12.76
N TYR A 85 5.88 -19.05 -12.20
CA TYR A 85 7.13 -19.56 -12.76
C TYR A 85 7.12 -21.09 -12.81
N ARG A 86 7.58 -21.64 -13.94
CA ARG A 86 7.65 -23.09 -14.14
C ARG A 86 9.10 -23.55 -14.30
N PRO A 87 9.72 -24.08 -13.25
CA PRO A 87 11.14 -24.49 -13.29
C PRO A 87 11.46 -25.59 -14.30
N SER A 88 10.50 -26.47 -14.58
CA SER A 88 10.64 -27.55 -15.58
C SER A 88 9.30 -27.96 -16.17
N SER A 89 9.29 -28.63 -17.30
CA SER A 89 8.06 -29.16 -17.92
C SER A 89 7.31 -30.19 -17.04
N LYS A 90 7.99 -30.79 -16.07
CA LYS A 90 7.43 -31.79 -15.13
C LYS A 90 7.01 -31.20 -13.78
N SER A 91 7.32 -29.91 -13.50
CA SER A 91 6.98 -29.28 -12.25
C SER A 91 5.59 -28.61 -12.28
N LYS A 92 5.02 -28.37 -11.10
CA LYS A 92 3.92 -27.41 -10.95
C LYS A 92 4.45 -25.99 -11.15
N ASN A 93 3.54 -25.10 -11.51
CA ASN A 93 3.82 -23.67 -11.49
C ASN A 93 4.02 -23.18 -10.04
N VAL A 94 4.90 -22.22 -9.86
CA VAL A 94 5.26 -21.62 -8.57
C VAL A 94 4.93 -20.14 -8.65
N PRO A 95 3.76 -19.72 -8.19
CA PRO A 95 3.40 -18.31 -8.18
C PRO A 95 4.25 -17.51 -7.20
N MET A 96 4.75 -16.37 -7.64
CA MET A 96 5.46 -15.40 -6.81
C MET A 96 4.45 -14.36 -6.29
N VAL A 97 4.14 -14.43 -4.99
CA VAL A 97 3.15 -13.55 -4.34
C VAL A 97 3.75 -12.94 -3.08
N PRO A 98 4.60 -11.91 -3.21
CA PRO A 98 5.11 -11.17 -2.06
C PRO A 98 3.98 -10.41 -1.36
N ALA A 99 4.17 -10.16 -0.06
CA ALA A 99 3.18 -9.47 0.75
C ALA A 99 3.83 -8.55 1.78
N ALA A 100 3.05 -7.54 2.20
CA ALA A 100 3.31 -6.75 3.38
C ALA A 100 2.04 -6.64 4.22
N ILE A 101 2.22 -6.57 5.54
CA ILE A 101 1.11 -6.50 6.50
C ILE A 101 1.19 -5.25 7.36
N LEU A 102 0.03 -4.81 7.84
CA LEU A 102 -0.10 -3.79 8.86
C LEU A 102 -0.77 -4.39 10.12
N TYR A 103 -0.55 -3.76 11.26
CA TYR A 103 -1.15 -4.17 12.52
C TYR A 103 -2.42 -3.35 12.80
N ASP A 104 -3.57 -3.98 12.72
CA ASP A 104 -4.87 -3.40 13.02
C ASP A 104 -5.71 -4.26 13.98
N LEU A 105 -5.07 -5.15 14.74
CA LEU A 105 -5.75 -6.09 15.65
C LEU A 105 -6.34 -5.43 16.89
N ALA A 106 -5.87 -4.22 17.27
CA ALA A 106 -6.36 -3.47 18.42
C ALA A 106 -7.52 -2.52 18.09
N ASN A 107 -8.14 -2.63 16.91
CA ASN A 107 -9.19 -1.74 16.42
C ASN A 107 -10.62 -2.10 16.91
N GLY A 108 -10.76 -3.02 17.86
CA GLY A 108 -12.04 -3.65 18.20
C GLY A 108 -12.47 -4.66 17.13
N GLY A 109 -13.74 -5.08 17.15
CA GLY A 109 -14.22 -6.20 16.33
C GLY A 109 -13.84 -7.56 16.91
N ASP A 110 -14.48 -8.61 16.41
CA ASP A 110 -14.25 -9.98 16.86
C ASP A 110 -12.89 -10.51 16.37
N LYS A 111 -12.01 -10.86 17.29
CA LYS A 111 -10.68 -11.44 17.04
C LYS A 111 -10.57 -12.89 17.54
N GLU A 112 -11.68 -13.49 17.98
CA GLU A 112 -11.73 -14.83 18.56
C GLU A 112 -11.79 -15.91 17.47
N TRP A 113 -10.84 -15.91 16.54
CA TRP A 113 -10.80 -16.89 15.44
C TRP A 113 -9.98 -18.15 15.74
N LEU A 114 -9.37 -18.27 16.92
CA LEU A 114 -8.57 -19.44 17.34
C LEU A 114 -7.53 -19.85 16.27
N ASN A 115 -7.73 -21.02 15.66
CA ASN A 115 -6.84 -21.61 14.67
C ASN A 115 -7.26 -21.33 13.21
N ASN A 116 -8.35 -20.61 12.98
CA ASN A 116 -8.90 -20.34 11.65
C ASN A 116 -9.00 -18.83 11.41
N SER A 117 -7.88 -18.21 11.09
CA SER A 117 -7.82 -16.78 10.80
C SER A 117 -8.66 -16.45 9.55
N PRO A 118 -9.20 -15.22 9.42
CA PRO A 118 -10.02 -14.86 8.26
C PRO A 118 -9.19 -14.67 6.98
N TYR A 119 -7.87 -14.61 7.07
CA TYR A 119 -7.03 -14.12 5.98
C TYR A 119 -6.92 -15.05 4.80
N SER A 120 -7.01 -16.38 5.02
CA SER A 120 -7.10 -17.33 3.91
C SER A 120 -8.36 -17.08 3.06
N SER A 121 -9.51 -16.89 3.72
CA SER A 121 -10.78 -16.59 3.03
C SER A 121 -10.77 -15.22 2.36
N LEU A 122 -10.26 -14.18 3.05
CA LEU A 122 -10.15 -12.84 2.50
C LEU A 122 -9.22 -12.78 1.28
N GLY A 123 -8.09 -13.49 1.32
CA GLY A 123 -7.18 -13.59 0.16
C GLY A 123 -7.84 -14.29 -1.03
N PHE A 124 -8.57 -15.37 -0.81
CA PHE A 124 -9.32 -16.08 -1.84
C PHE A 124 -10.42 -15.19 -2.44
N GLU A 125 -11.21 -14.54 -1.59
CA GLU A 125 -12.27 -13.63 -2.02
C GLU A 125 -11.73 -12.46 -2.85
N ALA A 126 -10.65 -11.83 -2.38
CA ALA A 126 -10.03 -10.73 -3.11
C ALA A 126 -9.52 -11.17 -4.49
N VAL A 127 -8.76 -12.27 -4.60
CA VAL A 127 -8.24 -12.72 -5.90
C VAL A 127 -9.36 -13.20 -6.85
N SER A 128 -10.48 -13.65 -6.32
CA SER A 128 -11.63 -14.09 -7.11
C SER A 128 -12.50 -12.93 -7.67
N ASN A 129 -12.37 -11.73 -7.10
CA ASN A 129 -13.18 -10.56 -7.44
C ASN A 129 -12.34 -9.39 -8.01
N LEU A 130 -11.26 -9.70 -8.73
CA LEU A 130 -10.39 -8.69 -9.32
C LEU A 130 -11.15 -7.77 -10.29
N SER A 131 -10.90 -6.46 -10.18
CA SER A 131 -11.58 -5.41 -10.93
C SER A 131 -10.61 -4.28 -11.28
N ASP A 132 -10.93 -3.51 -12.30
CA ASP A 132 -10.26 -2.24 -12.64
C ASP A 132 -10.76 -1.05 -11.79
N LYS A 133 -11.80 -1.25 -10.99
CA LYS A 133 -12.34 -0.26 -10.06
C LYS A 133 -11.75 -0.47 -8.67
N ILE A 134 -11.28 0.62 -8.07
CA ILE A 134 -10.70 0.65 -6.74
C ILE A 134 -11.63 1.45 -5.83
N GLU A 135 -12.13 0.81 -4.79
CA GLU A 135 -12.85 1.48 -3.70
C GLU A 135 -11.85 1.99 -2.66
N LEU A 136 -12.07 3.21 -2.14
CA LEU A 136 -11.16 3.91 -1.23
C LEU A 136 -11.74 4.01 0.19
N GLY A 137 -10.89 4.35 1.15
CA GLY A 137 -11.30 4.48 2.54
C GLY A 137 -11.37 3.14 3.26
N ASN A 138 -12.56 2.77 3.73
CA ASN A 138 -12.77 1.57 4.56
C ASN A 138 -12.84 0.27 3.75
N PHE A 139 -11.85 0.00 2.92
CA PHE A 139 -11.79 -1.20 2.08
C PHE A 139 -10.47 -1.95 2.22
N GLY A 140 -10.53 -3.27 2.04
CA GLY A 140 -9.37 -4.14 2.01
C GLY A 140 -8.42 -3.94 3.19
N ALA A 141 -7.12 -3.87 2.94
CA ALA A 141 -6.11 -3.64 3.97
C ALA A 141 -6.29 -2.33 4.75
N GLY A 142 -7.02 -1.35 4.17
CA GLY A 142 -7.38 -0.10 4.84
C GLY A 142 -8.57 -0.20 5.78
N TYR A 143 -9.32 -1.30 5.78
CA TYR A 143 -10.58 -1.41 6.52
C TYR A 143 -10.42 -1.16 8.01
N GLY A 144 -9.51 -1.85 8.68
CA GLY A 144 -9.27 -1.75 10.12
C GLY A 144 -8.24 -0.72 10.54
N SER A 145 -7.64 0.01 9.60
CA SER A 145 -6.48 0.86 9.80
C SER A 145 -6.78 2.18 10.53
N GLN A 146 -5.76 2.71 11.20
CA GLN A 146 -5.75 4.00 11.88
C GLN A 146 -4.47 4.76 11.57
N ALA A 147 -4.58 6.01 11.14
CA ALA A 147 -3.47 6.89 10.81
C ALA A 147 -3.34 8.00 11.87
N GLY A 148 -2.34 7.90 12.71
CA GLY A 148 -2.26 8.77 13.89
C GLY A 148 -3.50 8.65 14.76
N SER A 149 -4.17 9.76 15.04
CA SER A 149 -5.42 9.82 15.82
C SER A 149 -6.68 9.61 14.98
N LEU A 150 -6.57 9.57 13.65
CA LEU A 150 -7.70 9.49 12.73
C LEU A 150 -7.88 8.07 12.17
N LYS A 151 -9.05 7.80 11.59
CA LYS A 151 -9.28 6.62 10.79
C LYS A 151 -8.34 6.65 9.58
N GLY A 152 -7.56 5.57 9.42
CA GLY A 152 -6.77 5.31 8.21
C GLY A 152 -7.64 4.70 7.11
N GLY A 153 -7.04 4.33 5.99
CA GLY A 153 -7.81 3.77 4.87
C GLY A 153 -6.96 3.30 3.72
N LEU A 154 -7.64 2.79 2.70
CA LEU A 154 -7.05 2.45 1.40
C LEU A 154 -7.19 3.66 0.48
N GLY A 155 -6.07 4.13 -0.09
CA GLY A 155 -6.09 5.26 -1.01
C GLY A 155 -5.33 5.01 -2.29
N SER A 156 -5.75 5.67 -3.36
CA SER A 156 -5.15 5.53 -4.68
C SER A 156 -5.08 6.87 -5.39
N ALA A 157 -4.02 7.08 -6.14
CA ALA A 157 -3.83 8.20 -7.04
C ALA A 157 -3.06 7.77 -8.28
N SER A 158 -3.12 8.55 -9.34
CA SER A 158 -2.38 8.28 -10.55
C SER A 158 -1.92 9.56 -11.25
N PHE A 159 -0.99 9.38 -12.16
CA PHE A 159 -0.51 10.41 -13.07
C PHE A 159 -0.30 9.82 -14.47
N VAL A 160 -0.65 10.59 -15.48
CA VAL A 160 -0.40 10.26 -16.89
C VAL A 160 0.33 11.44 -17.51
N SER A 161 1.55 11.21 -18.00
CA SER A 161 2.32 12.25 -18.69
C SER A 161 1.93 12.39 -20.15
N ASN A 162 2.32 13.51 -20.77
CA ASN A 162 2.03 13.77 -22.18
C ASN A 162 2.72 12.77 -23.14
N ASP A 163 3.82 12.15 -22.73
CA ASP A 163 4.54 11.12 -23.50
C ASP A 163 4.08 9.70 -23.16
N GLY A 164 2.96 9.56 -22.44
CA GLY A 164 2.27 8.30 -22.19
C GLY A 164 2.81 7.49 -21.01
N ILE A 165 3.73 8.03 -20.21
CA ILE A 165 4.15 7.41 -18.95
C ILE A 165 2.97 7.44 -17.98
N GLN A 166 2.61 6.29 -17.44
CA GLN A 166 1.61 6.15 -16.40
C GLN A 166 2.27 5.70 -15.10
N VAL A 167 1.91 6.36 -14.01
CA VAL A 167 2.30 5.98 -12.66
C VAL A 167 1.06 5.97 -11.79
N GLY A 168 0.77 4.83 -11.16
CA GLY A 168 -0.35 4.66 -10.23
C GLY A 168 0.16 4.20 -8.87
N GLY A 169 -0.55 4.56 -7.80
CA GLY A 169 -0.28 4.13 -6.44
C GLY A 169 -1.51 3.61 -5.73
N LEU A 170 -1.33 2.60 -4.89
CA LEU A 170 -2.34 2.07 -3.99
C LEU A 170 -1.71 1.83 -2.62
N PHE A 171 -2.22 2.49 -1.58
CA PHE A 171 -1.63 2.48 -0.25
C PHE A 171 -2.67 2.20 0.83
N ALA A 172 -2.34 1.31 1.75
CA ALA A 172 -3.07 1.11 3.00
C ALA A 172 -2.35 1.84 4.13
N VAL A 173 -3.05 2.76 4.79
CA VAL A 173 -2.46 3.73 5.71
C VAL A 173 -2.87 3.42 7.14
N ASN A 174 -1.93 2.92 7.94
CA ASN A 174 -2.09 2.61 9.37
C ASN A 174 -0.91 3.16 10.18
N SER A 175 -0.53 4.42 9.94
CA SER A 175 0.70 5.03 10.42
C SER A 175 0.70 5.39 11.91
N TYR A 176 1.88 5.38 12.53
CA TYR A 176 2.11 6.00 13.83
C TYR A 176 1.94 7.53 13.74
N GLY A 177 2.57 8.14 12.75
CA GLY A 177 2.51 9.57 12.53
C GLY A 177 1.16 10.05 11.98
N SER A 178 0.92 11.36 12.14
CA SER A 178 -0.25 12.05 11.59
C SER A 178 -0.04 12.45 10.14
N ALA A 179 -1.08 12.32 9.31
CA ALA A 179 -1.08 12.84 7.94
C ALA A 179 -1.57 14.29 7.83
N VAL A 180 -2.02 14.86 8.93
CA VAL A 180 -2.55 16.22 8.98
C VAL A 180 -1.91 17.05 10.08
N ASN A 181 -1.98 18.38 9.96
CA ASN A 181 -1.85 19.25 11.09
C ASN A 181 -3.13 19.12 11.96
N ASN A 182 -2.98 18.59 13.17
CA ASN A 182 -4.12 18.29 14.03
C ASN A 182 -4.93 19.50 14.51
N GLU A 183 -4.36 20.69 14.46
CA GLU A 183 -5.04 21.91 14.86
C GLU A 183 -5.96 22.42 13.73
N THR A 184 -5.58 22.16 12.47
CA THR A 184 -6.25 22.74 11.30
C THR A 184 -6.89 21.71 10.36
N GLY A 185 -6.54 20.43 10.47
CA GLY A 185 -6.99 19.40 9.55
C GLY A 185 -6.29 19.38 8.19
N GLN A 186 -5.45 20.37 7.90
CA GLN A 186 -4.75 20.46 6.63
C GLN A 186 -3.76 19.31 6.45
N PHE A 187 -3.82 18.64 5.30
CA PHE A 187 -2.92 17.53 4.97
C PHE A 187 -1.49 18.00 4.71
N TRP A 188 -0.50 17.26 5.22
CA TRP A 188 0.91 17.53 4.91
C TRP A 188 1.21 17.36 3.42
N ALA A 189 0.46 16.47 2.73
CA ALA A 189 0.54 16.22 1.30
C ALA A 189 -0.04 17.32 0.41
N ALA A 190 -0.57 18.43 0.97
CA ALA A 190 -1.31 19.45 0.23
C ALA A 190 -0.52 20.09 -0.94
N THR A 191 0.82 20.08 -0.92
CA THR A 191 1.64 20.54 -2.05
C THR A 191 1.53 19.65 -3.30
N ASP A 192 1.12 18.40 -3.13
CA ASP A 192 0.95 17.43 -4.20
C ASP A 192 -0.53 17.26 -4.63
N GLU A 193 -1.48 17.92 -3.93
CA GLU A 193 -2.92 17.82 -4.20
C GLU A 193 -3.28 18.27 -5.61
N THR A 194 -4.20 17.53 -6.24
CA THR A 194 -4.73 17.84 -7.56
C THR A 194 -6.26 17.90 -7.47
N GLU A 195 -6.86 18.96 -8.02
CA GLU A 195 -8.33 19.10 -8.13
C GLU A 195 -9.10 18.95 -6.80
N ASN A 196 -8.50 19.35 -5.69
CA ASN A 196 -9.07 19.25 -4.33
C ASN A 196 -9.46 17.81 -3.92
N GLU A 197 -8.73 16.82 -4.38
CA GLU A 197 -9.04 15.38 -4.21
C GLU A 197 -8.98 14.88 -2.76
N PHE A 198 -8.52 15.72 -1.81
CA PHE A 198 -8.60 15.51 -0.37
C PHE A 198 -8.89 16.81 0.40
N GLY A 199 -9.85 17.60 -0.13
CA GLY A 199 -10.49 18.70 0.57
C GLY A 199 -10.04 20.10 0.21
N GLY A 200 -8.91 20.28 -0.49
CA GLY A 200 -8.49 21.60 -1.01
C GLY A 200 -8.18 22.65 0.04
N MET A 201 -7.86 22.26 1.29
CA MET A 201 -7.64 23.20 2.41
C MET A 201 -6.31 23.96 2.32
N GLY A 202 -5.47 23.65 1.32
CA GLY A 202 -4.17 24.27 1.14
C GLY A 202 -3.10 23.77 2.12
N VAL A 203 -1.91 24.35 2.01
CA VAL A 203 -0.71 23.91 2.74
C VAL A 203 -0.77 24.41 4.20
N PRO A 204 -0.45 23.58 5.21
CA PRO A 204 -0.31 24.04 6.59
C PRO A 204 0.73 25.16 6.72
N THR A 205 0.34 26.27 7.34
CA THR A 205 1.18 27.48 7.50
C THR A 205 2.10 27.43 8.70
N PHE A 206 1.88 26.50 9.61
CA PHE A 206 2.74 26.28 10.79
C PHE A 206 2.82 24.79 11.13
N ALA A 207 3.87 24.40 11.85
CA ALA A 207 3.99 23.10 12.46
C ALA A 207 3.55 23.16 13.92
N PRO A 208 2.86 22.14 14.47
CA PRO A 208 2.55 22.06 15.89
C PRO A 208 3.81 22.19 16.75
N ASN A 209 3.71 22.87 17.89
CA ASN A 209 4.82 22.97 18.86
C ASN A 209 5.17 21.60 19.45
N ASP A 210 4.18 20.73 19.62
CA ASP A 210 4.41 19.32 19.96
C ASP A 210 4.60 18.52 18.67
N VAL A 211 5.83 18.07 18.44
CA VAL A 211 6.23 17.29 17.26
C VAL A 211 5.57 15.92 17.16
N LEU A 212 4.98 15.43 18.26
CA LEU A 212 4.22 14.18 18.31
C LEU A 212 2.71 14.40 18.34
N SER A 213 2.24 15.65 18.16
CA SER A 213 0.82 15.96 18.09
C SER A 213 0.12 15.13 17.03
N GLY A 214 -0.96 14.44 17.42
CA GLY A 214 -1.77 13.59 16.55
C GLY A 214 -1.19 12.26 16.13
N THR A 215 -0.07 11.88 16.69
CA THR A 215 0.41 10.50 16.59
C THR A 215 -0.55 9.53 17.25
N ALA A 216 -0.45 8.25 16.92
CA ALA A 216 -1.25 7.22 17.55
C ALA A 216 -0.98 7.17 19.06
N THR A 217 -2.05 7.30 19.85
CA THR A 217 -2.00 7.28 21.34
C THR A 217 -1.95 5.87 21.92
N ARG A 218 -1.86 4.84 21.07
CA ARG A 218 -1.74 3.45 21.48
C ARG A 218 -0.41 3.22 22.22
N GLU A 219 -0.40 2.24 23.12
CA GLU A 219 0.88 1.76 23.65
C GLU A 219 1.82 1.47 22.47
N THR A 220 2.96 2.16 22.45
CA THR A 220 3.93 2.10 21.34
C THR A 220 4.74 0.81 21.43
N LEU A 221 4.17 -0.29 20.98
CA LEU A 221 4.87 -1.56 20.80
C LEU A 221 5.34 -1.71 19.35
N PRO A 222 6.51 -2.34 19.12
CA PRO A 222 7.01 -2.58 17.76
C PRO A 222 5.99 -3.30 16.88
N GLY A 223 5.84 -2.87 15.62
CA GLY A 223 4.95 -3.51 14.64
C GLY A 223 3.47 -3.17 14.75
N GLN A 224 3.08 -2.16 15.53
CA GLN A 224 1.68 -1.74 15.66
C GLN A 224 1.20 -0.75 14.60
N ASN A 225 2.12 -0.14 13.86
CA ASN A 225 1.80 0.88 12.86
C ASN A 225 2.54 0.55 11.57
N THR A 226 1.99 0.95 10.44
CA THR A 226 2.59 0.60 9.16
C THR A 226 1.86 1.29 8.01
N THR A 227 2.59 1.85 7.07
CA THR A 227 2.04 2.25 5.76
C THR A 227 2.65 1.36 4.68
N ILE A 228 1.80 0.62 3.98
CA ILE A 228 2.22 -0.31 2.93
C ILE A 228 1.57 0.06 1.61
N GLY A 229 2.30 -0.05 0.52
CA GLY A 229 1.75 0.30 -0.78
C GLY A 229 2.49 -0.23 -1.97
N VAL A 230 1.86 -0.03 -3.12
CA VAL A 230 2.37 -0.41 -4.44
C VAL A 230 2.39 0.83 -5.33
N ILE A 231 3.50 1.04 -6.02
CA ILE A 231 3.61 1.95 -7.17
C ILE A 231 3.67 1.08 -8.42
N ALA A 232 2.81 1.34 -9.38
CA ALA A 232 2.79 0.65 -10.67
C ALA A 232 3.09 1.63 -11.80
N THR A 233 3.89 1.18 -12.80
CA THR A 233 4.14 1.95 -14.02
C THR A 233 3.98 1.06 -15.25
N ASN A 234 3.57 1.68 -16.36
CA ASN A 234 3.51 1.01 -17.66
C ASN A 234 4.87 0.97 -18.39
N VAL A 235 5.88 1.68 -17.89
CA VAL A 235 7.22 1.71 -18.47
C VAL A 235 7.96 0.40 -18.15
N LYS A 236 8.65 -0.16 -19.13
CA LYS A 236 9.50 -1.33 -18.92
C LYS A 236 10.74 -0.96 -18.13
N LEU A 237 10.85 -1.43 -16.90
CA LEU A 237 11.99 -1.23 -16.00
C LEU A 237 12.88 -2.47 -15.97
N ASP A 238 14.13 -2.30 -15.54
CA ASP A 238 14.94 -3.37 -14.98
C ASP A 238 14.82 -3.38 -13.44
N SER A 239 15.33 -4.43 -12.80
CA SER A 239 15.23 -4.61 -11.34
C SER A 239 15.96 -3.51 -10.55
N LYS A 240 17.04 -2.92 -11.10
CA LYS A 240 17.80 -1.83 -10.47
C LYS A 240 17.01 -0.53 -10.51
N ALA A 241 16.42 -0.20 -11.67
CA ALA A 241 15.56 0.97 -11.83
C ALA A 241 14.31 0.86 -10.94
N ALA A 242 13.65 -0.30 -10.91
CA ALA A 242 12.50 -0.55 -10.05
C ALA A 242 12.86 -0.37 -8.55
N LYS A 243 14.00 -0.90 -8.10
CA LYS A 243 14.50 -0.69 -6.73
C LYS A 243 14.77 0.78 -6.45
N ARG A 244 15.37 1.51 -7.39
CA ARG A 244 15.65 2.95 -7.23
C ARG A 244 14.37 3.76 -7.11
N ILE A 245 13.36 3.44 -7.92
CA ILE A 245 12.04 4.08 -7.87
C ILE A 245 11.34 3.78 -6.53
N ALA A 246 11.42 2.55 -6.02
CA ALA A 246 10.88 2.20 -4.69
C ALA A 246 11.51 3.06 -3.58
N ILE A 247 12.83 3.24 -3.61
CA ILE A 247 13.56 4.11 -2.68
C ILE A 247 13.10 5.57 -2.80
N MET A 248 12.94 6.09 -4.02
CA MET A 248 12.51 7.48 -4.25
C MET A 248 11.06 7.70 -3.80
N ALA A 249 10.18 6.74 -4.03
CA ALA A 249 8.77 6.82 -3.66
C ALA A 249 8.54 7.00 -2.13
N HIS A 250 9.46 6.54 -1.28
CA HIS A 250 9.40 6.79 0.16
C HIS A 250 9.48 8.29 0.53
N SER A 251 10.02 9.15 -0.36
CA SER A 251 9.92 10.60 -0.17
C SER A 251 8.47 11.08 -0.14
N GLY A 252 7.56 10.40 -0.83
CA GLY A 252 6.12 10.68 -0.77
C GLY A 252 5.52 10.36 0.60
N MET A 253 5.93 9.26 1.25
CA MET A 253 5.53 8.99 2.63
C MET A 253 5.98 10.11 3.56
N SER A 254 7.22 10.60 3.42
CA SER A 254 7.76 11.68 4.25
C SER A 254 7.07 13.03 4.01
N ARG A 255 6.49 13.24 2.82
CA ARG A 255 5.67 14.42 2.52
C ARG A 255 4.29 14.33 3.17
N ALA A 256 3.76 13.11 3.34
CA ALA A 256 2.38 12.87 3.75
C ALA A 256 2.19 12.52 5.23
N ILE A 257 3.21 12.03 5.93
CA ILE A 257 3.09 11.52 7.31
C ILE A 257 4.23 12.05 8.17
N ARG A 258 3.90 12.48 9.41
CA ARG A 258 4.86 13.02 10.37
C ARG A 258 4.59 12.50 11.78
N PRO A 259 5.58 11.84 12.46
CA PRO A 259 6.81 11.26 11.89
C PRO A 259 6.51 10.02 11.03
N ILE A 260 7.48 9.61 10.22
CA ILE A 260 7.40 8.41 9.36
C ILE A 260 8.65 7.55 9.56
N HIS A 261 8.57 6.27 9.20
CA HIS A 261 9.67 5.29 9.32
C HIS A 261 10.19 5.16 10.75
N SER A 262 9.30 5.29 11.73
CA SER A 262 9.64 5.16 13.13
C SER A 262 10.03 3.70 13.47
N PRO A 263 10.67 3.46 14.64
CA PRO A 263 10.99 2.10 15.08
C PRO A 263 9.78 1.15 15.18
N VAL A 264 8.57 1.72 15.32
CA VAL A 264 7.32 0.95 15.47
C VAL A 264 6.54 0.81 14.18
N ASP A 265 6.92 1.50 13.11
CA ASP A 265 6.32 1.37 11.78
C ASP A 265 6.93 0.20 11.00
N GLY A 266 6.18 -0.37 10.06
CA GLY A 266 6.62 -1.45 9.18
C GLY A 266 6.60 -1.09 7.70
N ASP A 267 6.87 0.16 7.37
CA ASP A 267 6.65 0.77 6.05
C ASP A 267 7.35 0.08 4.89
N VAL A 268 6.56 -0.26 3.86
CA VAL A 268 7.05 -0.95 2.66
C VAL A 268 6.42 -0.35 1.41
N ILE A 269 7.23 -0.11 0.39
CA ILE A 269 6.75 0.21 -0.96
C ILE A 269 7.22 -0.87 -1.95
N PHE A 270 6.26 -1.47 -2.64
CA PHE A 270 6.52 -2.28 -3.83
C PHE A 270 6.45 -1.41 -5.09
N VAL A 271 7.23 -1.78 -6.09
CA VAL A 271 7.14 -1.22 -7.45
C VAL A 271 6.85 -2.34 -8.42
N ILE A 272 5.85 -2.15 -9.30
CA ILE A 272 5.51 -3.04 -10.41
C ILE A 272 5.73 -2.31 -11.73
N SER A 273 6.40 -2.97 -12.67
CA SER A 273 6.56 -2.54 -14.05
C SER A 273 5.81 -3.49 -14.98
N THR A 274 4.72 -3.01 -15.60
CA THR A 274 3.95 -3.83 -16.55
C THR A 274 4.58 -3.88 -17.94
N GLY A 275 5.48 -2.96 -18.26
CA GLY A 275 6.27 -2.96 -19.49
C GLY A 275 5.46 -2.75 -20.78
N THR A 276 4.23 -2.23 -20.68
CA THR A 276 3.33 -2.04 -21.84
C THR A 276 3.70 -0.83 -22.69
N LEU A 277 4.41 0.13 -22.13
CA LEU A 277 5.03 1.24 -22.85
C LEU A 277 6.48 0.85 -23.20
N ASN A 278 6.72 0.55 -24.45
CA ASN A 278 8.07 0.24 -24.95
C ASN A 278 8.84 1.57 -25.19
N LYS A 279 9.58 1.98 -24.17
CA LYS A 279 10.41 3.19 -24.16
C LYS A 279 11.80 2.82 -23.68
N GLU A 280 12.83 3.24 -24.41
CA GLU A 280 14.20 3.13 -23.93
C GLU A 280 14.41 4.08 -22.74
N LEU A 281 14.85 3.53 -21.61
CA LEU A 281 14.99 4.27 -20.36
C LEU A 281 16.27 5.10 -20.32
N SER A 282 16.13 6.41 -20.16
CA SER A 282 17.19 7.30 -19.73
C SER A 282 17.23 7.45 -18.20
N LEU A 283 18.32 7.99 -17.67
CA LEU A 283 18.39 8.36 -16.25
C LEU A 283 17.35 9.42 -15.89
N ASN A 284 17.01 10.33 -16.81
CA ASN A 284 15.96 11.32 -16.59
C ASN A 284 14.57 10.68 -16.50
N ASP A 285 14.30 9.63 -17.27
CA ASP A 285 13.03 8.89 -17.14
C ASP A 285 12.92 8.23 -15.76
N ILE A 286 14.00 7.64 -15.25
CA ILE A 286 14.03 7.05 -13.90
C ILE A 286 13.78 8.13 -12.83
N ASN A 287 14.40 9.30 -12.95
CA ASN A 287 14.18 10.43 -12.06
C ASN A 287 12.71 10.90 -12.11
N THR A 288 12.15 11.03 -13.31
CA THR A 288 10.76 11.44 -13.52
C THR A 288 9.79 10.43 -12.92
N ILE A 289 9.95 9.12 -13.21
CA ILE A 289 9.08 8.08 -12.67
C ILE A 289 9.21 7.99 -11.15
N GLY A 290 10.42 8.16 -10.60
CA GLY A 290 10.65 8.17 -9.15
C GLY A 290 9.98 9.34 -8.44
N GLU A 291 10.05 10.56 -9.01
CA GLU A 291 9.35 11.74 -8.46
C GLU A 291 7.83 11.61 -8.61
N LEU A 292 7.33 11.13 -9.76
CA LEU A 292 5.91 10.84 -9.94
C LEU A 292 5.43 9.77 -8.95
N GLY A 293 6.25 8.74 -8.69
CA GLY A 293 5.99 7.73 -7.68
C GLY A 293 5.86 8.33 -6.28
N ALA A 294 6.73 9.29 -5.91
CA ALA A 294 6.65 9.99 -4.64
C ALA A 294 5.37 10.85 -4.55
N ARG A 295 5.02 11.60 -5.59
CA ARG A 295 3.79 12.42 -5.62
C ARG A 295 2.52 11.57 -5.57
N VAL A 296 2.49 10.48 -6.32
CA VAL A 296 1.37 9.52 -6.30
C VAL A 296 1.25 8.85 -4.93
N CYS A 297 2.38 8.52 -4.28
CA CYS A 297 2.41 7.99 -2.92
C CYS A 297 1.78 8.97 -1.92
N SER A 298 2.23 10.24 -1.90
CA SER A 298 1.71 11.25 -0.96
C SER A 298 0.21 11.49 -1.15
N ARG A 299 -0.25 11.60 -2.40
CA ARG A 299 -1.67 11.76 -2.75
C ARG A 299 -2.51 10.55 -2.34
N SER A 300 -2.02 9.33 -2.61
CA SER A 300 -2.73 8.10 -2.22
C SER A 300 -2.90 8.01 -0.71
N ILE A 301 -1.89 8.39 0.07
CA ILE A 301 -1.95 8.39 1.53
C ILE A 301 -3.03 9.39 2.03
N ALA A 302 -3.00 10.62 1.54
CA ALA A 302 -3.98 11.64 1.93
C ALA A 302 -5.41 11.22 1.56
N ARG A 303 -5.63 10.72 0.33
CA ARG A 303 -6.93 10.24 -0.13
C ARG A 303 -7.43 9.05 0.69
N GLY A 304 -6.57 8.12 1.09
CA GLY A 304 -6.97 6.98 1.91
C GLY A 304 -7.57 7.40 3.26
N ILE A 305 -7.07 8.48 3.84
CA ILE A 305 -7.57 9.04 5.10
C ILE A 305 -8.81 9.92 4.87
N TYR A 306 -8.80 10.73 3.81
CA TYR A 306 -9.91 11.61 3.45
C TYR A 306 -11.18 10.84 3.10
N GLU A 307 -11.05 9.74 2.35
CA GLU A 307 -12.18 8.89 1.93
C GLU A 307 -12.66 7.90 3.00
N ALA A 308 -11.95 7.83 4.14
CA ALA A 308 -12.34 6.92 5.20
C ALA A 308 -13.54 7.44 5.99
N ASP A 309 -14.46 6.54 6.34
CA ASP A 309 -15.58 6.80 7.25
C ASP A 309 -15.21 6.38 8.67
N SER A 310 -15.82 7.03 9.66
CA SER A 310 -15.65 6.67 11.06
C SER A 310 -16.08 5.24 11.33
N ILE A 311 -15.28 4.53 12.11
CA ILE A 311 -15.65 3.22 12.67
C ILE A 311 -15.67 3.38 14.18
N LEU A 312 -16.55 2.65 14.88
CA LEU A 312 -16.76 2.70 16.32
C LEU A 312 -15.47 2.98 17.11
N GLY A 313 -15.37 4.19 17.67
CA GLY A 313 -14.24 4.65 18.47
C GLY A 313 -13.07 5.27 17.70
N ILE A 314 -13.07 5.23 16.37
CA ILE A 314 -12.03 5.87 15.54
C ILE A 314 -12.72 6.86 14.59
N LYS A 315 -12.46 8.15 14.77
CA LYS A 315 -13.07 9.21 13.97
C LYS A 315 -12.39 9.35 12.60
N SER A 316 -13.21 9.58 11.58
CA SER A 316 -12.71 9.96 10.25
C SER A 316 -12.24 11.42 10.25
N TRP A 317 -11.49 11.79 9.22
CA TRP A 317 -11.06 13.16 9.00
C TRP A 317 -12.27 14.10 8.84
N ARG A 318 -13.28 13.67 8.07
CA ARG A 318 -14.51 14.45 7.82
C ARG A 318 -15.28 14.69 9.11
N GLU A 319 -15.43 13.71 10.00
CA GLU A 319 -16.11 13.89 11.29
C GLU A 319 -15.43 14.95 12.19
N VAL A 320 -14.11 15.12 12.06
CA VAL A 320 -13.34 16.00 12.94
C VAL A 320 -13.21 17.41 12.36
N TYR A 321 -13.12 17.57 11.03
CA TYR A 321 -12.71 18.83 10.39
C TYR A 321 -13.70 19.40 9.37
N GLU A 322 -14.74 18.67 8.95
CA GLU A 322 -15.90 19.15 8.21
C GLU A 322 -17.11 19.35 9.14
#